data_67584e1451b257c5e0be97a7359bb49f
#
_entry.id   67584e1451b257c5e0be97a7359bb49f
#
_cell.length_a   1.000
_cell.length_b   1.000
_cell.length_c   1.000
_cell.angle_alpha   90.00
_cell.angle_beta   90.00
_cell.angle_gamma   90.00
#
_symmetry.space_group_name_H-M   'P 1'
#
loop_
_entity.id
_entity.type
_entity.pdbx_description
1 polymer ?
#
loop_
_entity_poly.entity_id
_entity_poly.type
_entity_poly.pdbx_seq_one_letter_code
_entity_poly.pdbx_strand_id
1 'polypeptide(L)'
;ALRLRKKGYEFQDARRDHWPAADLSLTSAFPKLPDRAAAPERLRDALKRDAERVAAGRLRFFGHLDVQTDTPPNWQRDYLAGVDVPTGKSAFKLNHRELPDGAAIKPLWEPSRWAGPVRLAQACWLLGNRRSGEHCLDWLEDWVANNPPYTGWHWTSALESGMRLIAFTWIDA
;
A
#
# COMPACT_ATOMS: atom_id res chain seq x y z
N ALA A 1 -12.52 13.74 12.26
CA ALA A 1 -13.89 13.33 12.58
C ALA A 1 -14.42 14.04 13.82
N LEU A 2 -13.75 13.95 14.98
CA LEU A 2 -14.22 14.61 16.23
C LEU A 2 -14.29 16.15 16.13
N ARG A 3 -13.34 16.78 15.41
CA ARG A 3 -13.33 18.25 15.23
C ARG A 3 -14.40 18.72 14.24
N LEU A 4 -14.78 17.90 13.28
CA LEU A 4 -15.85 18.18 12.33
C LEU A 4 -17.23 17.95 12.97
N ARG A 5 -17.41 16.91 13.80
CA ARG A 5 -18.64 16.72 14.61
C ARG A 5 -18.96 17.91 15.50
N LYS A 6 -17.95 18.56 16.12
CA LYS A 6 -18.16 19.78 16.92
C LYS A 6 -18.63 20.98 16.10
N LYS A 7 -18.51 20.95 14.76
CA LYS A 7 -18.97 22.00 13.85
C LYS A 7 -20.31 21.66 13.14
N GLY A 8 -20.99 20.61 13.54
CA GLY A 8 -22.27 20.22 12.94
C GLY A 8 -22.18 19.52 11.60
N TYR A 9 -20.97 19.11 11.19
CA TYR A 9 -20.82 18.27 10.00
C TYR A 9 -21.05 16.82 10.40
N GLU A 10 -22.16 16.25 9.96
CA GLU A 10 -22.36 14.81 10.02
C GLU A 10 -21.52 14.18 8.89
N PHE A 11 -20.63 13.24 9.27
CA PHE A 11 -20.09 12.31 8.30
C PHE A 11 -21.26 11.42 7.87
N GLN A 12 -21.79 11.69 6.71
CA GLN A 12 -22.63 10.70 6.05
C GLN A 12 -21.76 9.45 5.89
N ASP A 13 -22.24 8.37 6.49
CA ASP A 13 -21.66 7.06 6.29
C ASP A 13 -21.69 6.81 4.78
N ALA A 14 -20.53 6.75 4.13
CA ALA A 14 -20.43 6.52 2.71
C ALA A 14 -20.79 5.06 2.40
N ARG A 15 -22.01 4.67 2.77
CA ARG A 15 -22.57 3.38 2.38
C ARG A 15 -22.72 3.37 0.87
N ARG A 16 -22.32 2.29 0.26
CA ARG A 16 -22.33 2.06 -1.20
C ARG A 16 -23.68 2.37 -1.87
N ASP A 17 -24.77 2.37 -1.12
CA ASP A 17 -26.14 2.54 -1.59
C ASP A 17 -26.42 3.95 -2.16
N HIS A 18 -25.49 4.90 -1.96
CA HIS A 18 -25.66 6.31 -2.40
C HIS A 18 -24.57 6.77 -3.39
N TRP A 19 -23.68 5.86 -3.79
CA TRP A 19 -22.80 6.17 -4.91
C TRP A 19 -23.66 6.08 -6.18
N PRO A 20 -23.81 7.17 -6.96
CA PRO A 20 -24.41 7.02 -8.27
C PRO A 20 -23.66 5.89 -8.94
N ALA A 21 -24.39 4.98 -9.59
CA ALA A 21 -23.78 4.07 -10.55
C ALA A 21 -23.12 4.97 -11.61
N ALA A 22 -21.96 5.47 -11.29
CA ALA A 22 -21.18 6.22 -12.23
C ALA A 22 -20.84 5.19 -13.30
N ASP A 23 -21.35 5.44 -14.48
CA ASP A 23 -20.74 4.94 -15.70
C ASP A 23 -19.34 5.55 -15.75
N LEU A 24 -18.50 5.04 -14.85
CA LEU A 24 -17.10 5.36 -14.78
C LEU A 24 -16.43 4.58 -15.90
N SER A 25 -16.71 4.98 -17.13
CA SER A 25 -15.80 4.72 -18.24
C SER A 25 -14.49 5.50 -17.98
N LEU A 26 -13.87 5.23 -16.83
CA LEU A 26 -12.54 5.73 -16.44
C LEU A 26 -11.45 5.20 -17.39
N THR A 27 -11.80 4.34 -18.32
CA THR A 27 -10.92 3.79 -19.35
C THR A 27 -10.22 4.87 -20.18
N SER A 28 -10.73 6.11 -20.21
CA SER A 28 -10.06 7.22 -20.89
C SER A 28 -9.15 8.05 -19.99
N ALA A 29 -9.24 7.92 -18.67
CA ALA A 29 -8.48 8.73 -17.72
C ALA A 29 -7.12 8.11 -17.36
N PHE A 30 -6.94 6.80 -17.57
CA PHE A 30 -5.66 6.14 -17.32
C PHE A 30 -4.78 6.19 -18.57
N PRO A 31 -3.50 6.49 -18.40
CA PRO A 31 -2.56 6.38 -19.50
C PRO A 31 -2.60 4.94 -20.04
N LYS A 32 -2.66 4.81 -21.38
CA LYS A 32 -2.55 3.49 -21.98
C LYS A 32 -1.23 2.86 -21.57
N LEU A 33 -1.30 1.64 -21.06
CA LEU A 33 -0.08 0.89 -20.77
C LEU A 33 0.73 0.71 -22.05
N PRO A 34 2.07 0.81 -21.99
CA PRO A 34 2.91 0.62 -23.17
C PRO A 34 2.79 -0.80 -23.69
N ASP A 35 3.11 -0.98 -24.98
CA ASP A 35 3.17 -2.33 -25.57
C ASP A 35 4.19 -3.17 -24.80
N ARG A 36 3.75 -4.33 -24.32
CA ARG A 36 4.63 -5.29 -23.63
C ARG A 36 5.82 -5.71 -24.48
N ALA A 37 5.61 -5.87 -25.79
CA ALA A 37 6.68 -6.29 -26.71
C ALA A 37 7.77 -5.22 -26.86
N ALA A 38 7.40 -3.95 -26.70
CA ALA A 38 8.34 -2.83 -26.82
C ALA A 38 9.24 -2.63 -25.59
N ALA A 39 8.98 -3.34 -24.47
CA ALA A 39 9.77 -3.19 -23.26
C ALA A 39 11.20 -3.73 -23.46
N PRO A 40 12.24 -2.90 -23.21
CA PRO A 40 13.63 -3.35 -23.34
C PRO A 40 13.95 -4.53 -22.40
N GLU A 41 14.81 -5.45 -22.86
CA GLU A 41 15.22 -6.63 -22.09
C GLU A 41 15.79 -6.24 -20.70
N ARG A 42 16.64 -5.22 -20.64
CA ARG A 42 17.18 -4.70 -19.39
C ARG A 42 16.10 -4.34 -18.37
N LEU A 43 14.95 -3.83 -18.82
CA LEU A 43 13.82 -3.49 -17.96
C LEU A 43 13.12 -4.74 -17.45
N ARG A 44 12.95 -5.74 -18.33
CA ARG A 44 12.36 -7.04 -17.97
C ARG A 44 13.21 -7.74 -16.92
N ASP A 45 14.53 -7.78 -17.11
CA ASP A 45 15.47 -8.39 -16.17
C ASP A 45 15.49 -7.65 -14.82
N ALA A 46 15.47 -6.31 -14.84
CA ALA A 46 15.40 -5.52 -13.63
C ALA A 46 14.11 -5.80 -12.85
N LEU A 47 12.99 -5.83 -13.55
CA LEU A 47 11.68 -6.11 -12.94
C LEU A 47 11.61 -7.54 -12.40
N LYS A 48 12.16 -8.52 -13.10
CA LYS A 48 12.25 -9.90 -12.61
C LYS A 48 13.00 -9.97 -11.28
N ARG A 49 14.19 -9.37 -11.22
CA ARG A 49 14.98 -9.32 -9.97
C ARG A 49 14.25 -8.60 -8.84
N ASP A 50 13.58 -7.47 -9.15
CA ASP A 50 12.80 -6.73 -8.16
C ASP A 50 11.63 -7.58 -7.62
N ALA A 51 10.88 -8.26 -8.49
CA ALA A 51 9.77 -9.12 -8.08
C ALA A 51 10.25 -10.31 -7.24
N GLU A 52 11.37 -10.95 -7.61
CA GLU A 52 11.98 -12.02 -6.84
C GLU A 52 12.42 -11.54 -5.44
N ARG A 53 12.98 -10.33 -5.35
CA ARG A 53 13.36 -9.72 -4.07
C ARG A 53 12.15 -9.46 -3.18
N VAL A 54 11.11 -8.85 -3.75
CA VAL A 54 9.85 -8.56 -3.04
C VAL A 54 9.20 -9.85 -2.55
N ALA A 55 9.08 -10.86 -3.41
CA ALA A 55 8.52 -12.16 -3.05
C ALA A 55 9.32 -12.87 -1.93
N ALA A 56 10.60 -12.56 -1.80
CA ALA A 56 11.46 -13.05 -0.73
C ALA A 56 11.47 -12.13 0.52
N GLY A 57 10.57 -11.15 0.61
CA GLY A 57 10.50 -10.20 1.73
C GLY A 57 11.62 -9.16 1.76
N ARG A 58 12.38 -9.00 0.67
CA ARG A 58 13.44 -7.98 0.61
C ARG A 58 12.91 -6.70 -0.01
N LEU A 59 12.47 -5.79 0.83
CA LEU A 59 11.92 -4.50 0.43
C LEU A 59 13.01 -3.42 0.41
N ARG A 60 12.76 -2.37 -0.36
CA ARG A 60 13.64 -1.20 -0.41
C ARG A 60 12.93 0.00 0.19
N PHE A 61 13.32 0.34 1.43
CA PHE A 61 12.78 1.49 2.14
C PHE A 61 13.47 2.77 1.68
N PHE A 62 12.71 3.84 1.59
CA PHE A 62 13.17 5.17 1.16
C PHE A 62 13.92 5.17 -0.19
N GLY A 63 13.71 4.15 -1.02
CA GLY A 63 14.35 4.01 -2.33
C GLY A 63 15.79 3.50 -2.31
N HIS A 64 16.44 3.35 -1.16
CA HIS A 64 17.86 2.99 -1.09
C HIS A 64 18.24 1.98 0.02
N LEU A 65 17.41 1.78 1.02
CA LEU A 65 17.73 0.91 2.14
C LEU A 65 17.08 -0.46 1.96
N ASP A 66 17.88 -1.50 1.80
CA ASP A 66 17.40 -2.87 1.69
C ASP A 66 17.05 -3.42 3.08
N VAL A 67 15.81 -3.84 3.26
CA VAL A 67 15.26 -4.33 4.53
C VAL A 67 14.63 -5.70 4.32
N GLN A 68 14.96 -6.65 5.20
CA GLN A 68 14.29 -7.96 5.23
C GLN A 68 13.03 -7.83 6.06
N THR A 69 11.90 -8.27 5.49
CA THR A 69 10.58 -8.31 6.14
C THR A 69 10.03 -9.72 6.13
N ASP A 70 8.93 -9.93 6.83
CA ASP A 70 8.08 -11.10 6.67
C ASP A 70 7.36 -11.07 5.29
N THR A 71 6.72 -12.16 4.90
CA THR A 71 5.98 -12.28 3.63
C THR A 71 4.60 -12.93 3.85
N PRO A 72 3.50 -12.15 3.83
CA PRO A 72 3.41 -10.69 3.78
C PRO A 72 4.14 -9.99 4.95
N PRO A 73 4.47 -8.70 4.83
CA PRO A 73 5.08 -7.96 5.93
C PRO A 73 4.18 -7.93 7.17
N ASN A 74 4.76 -7.94 8.36
CA ASN A 74 4.04 -7.49 9.55
C ASN A 74 3.83 -5.98 9.46
N TRP A 75 2.63 -5.57 9.11
CA TRP A 75 2.26 -4.17 8.85
C TRP A 75 2.40 -3.27 10.08
N GLN A 76 2.44 -3.86 11.27
CA GLN A 76 2.56 -3.14 12.52
C GLN A 76 4.01 -3.10 13.06
N ARG A 77 4.99 -3.47 12.23
CA ARG A 77 6.38 -3.55 12.64
C ARG A 77 7.21 -2.40 12.04
N ASP A 78 7.90 -1.67 12.89
CA ASP A 78 9.06 -0.88 12.47
C ASP A 78 10.25 -1.83 12.30
N TYR A 79 10.54 -2.20 11.07
CA TYR A 79 11.63 -3.14 10.74
C TYR A 79 13.03 -2.57 10.99
N LEU A 80 13.19 -1.25 11.10
CA LEU A 80 14.49 -0.65 11.39
C LEU A 80 14.78 -0.65 12.89
N ALA A 81 13.79 -0.38 13.70
CA ALA A 81 13.89 -0.45 15.15
C ALA A 81 13.69 -1.89 15.69
N GLY A 82 13.10 -2.79 14.89
CA GLY A 82 12.74 -4.14 15.33
C GLY A 82 11.56 -4.18 16.31
N VAL A 83 10.68 -3.17 16.30
CA VAL A 83 9.62 -2.96 17.27
C VAL A 83 8.24 -3.11 16.63
N ASP A 84 7.33 -3.82 17.30
CA ASP A 84 5.94 -3.92 16.92
C ASP A 84 5.12 -2.83 17.64
N VAL A 85 4.30 -2.10 16.89
CA VAL A 85 3.44 -1.05 17.46
C VAL A 85 2.05 -1.58 17.78
N PRO A 86 1.41 -1.08 18.85
CA PRO A 86 0.07 -1.52 19.24
C PRO A 86 -0.98 -1.13 18.21
N THR A 87 -1.97 -1.99 18.03
CA THR A 87 -3.11 -1.83 17.14
C THR A 87 -4.40 -1.47 17.85
N GLY A 88 -5.51 -1.35 17.11
CA GLY A 88 -6.86 -1.29 17.68
C GLY A 88 -7.32 0.11 18.14
N LYS A 89 -6.45 1.10 18.18
CA LYS A 89 -6.86 2.48 18.49
C LYS A 89 -7.32 3.22 17.23
N SER A 90 -8.33 4.07 17.38
CA SER A 90 -8.73 5.00 16.32
C SER A 90 -7.55 5.88 15.89
N ALA A 91 -7.30 5.98 14.60
CA ALA A 91 -6.24 6.81 14.02
C ALA A 91 -6.32 8.28 14.44
N PHE A 92 -7.53 8.78 14.70
CA PHE A 92 -7.75 10.17 15.16
C PHE A 92 -7.32 10.44 16.62
N LYS A 93 -6.99 9.37 17.36
CA LYS A 93 -6.50 9.46 18.74
C LYS A 93 -4.99 9.17 18.84
N LEU A 94 -4.36 8.83 17.73
CA LEU A 94 -2.93 8.52 17.68
C LEU A 94 -2.13 9.78 17.28
N ASN A 95 -1.00 10.00 17.95
CA ASN A 95 -0.03 10.99 17.58
C ASN A 95 1.12 10.31 16.80
N HIS A 96 1.13 10.41 15.48
CA HIS A 96 2.14 9.78 14.64
C HIS A 96 3.57 10.37 14.79
N ARG A 97 3.74 11.39 15.66
CA ARG A 97 5.05 11.95 16.01
C ARG A 97 5.64 11.30 17.25
N GLU A 98 4.83 10.53 18.00
CA GLU A 98 5.19 9.94 19.28
C GLU A 98 4.73 8.47 19.28
N LEU A 99 5.50 7.60 18.66
CA LEU A 99 5.26 6.16 18.71
C LEU A 99 5.85 5.56 19.99
N PRO A 100 5.26 4.48 20.51
CA PRO A 100 5.80 3.79 21.67
C PRO A 100 7.13 3.09 21.34
N ASP A 101 7.89 2.77 22.40
CA ASP A 101 9.04 1.87 22.37
C ASP A 101 10.17 2.25 21.40
N GLY A 102 10.28 3.53 21.06
CA GLY A 102 11.30 4.03 20.14
C GLY A 102 11.02 3.77 18.65
N ALA A 103 9.84 3.24 18.31
CA ALA A 103 9.44 3.07 16.92
C ALA A 103 9.30 4.41 16.20
N ALA A 104 9.58 4.42 14.91
CA ALA A 104 9.41 5.58 14.05
C ALA A 104 8.30 5.35 13.01
N ILE A 105 7.51 6.39 12.76
CA ILE A 105 6.34 6.27 11.88
C ILE A 105 6.72 6.04 10.42
N LYS A 106 7.82 6.61 9.93
CA LYS A 106 8.21 6.51 8.52
C LYS A 106 8.60 5.09 8.11
N PRO A 107 9.48 4.38 8.84
CA PRO A 107 9.75 2.97 8.54
C PRO A 107 8.51 2.08 8.65
N LEU A 108 7.59 2.39 9.57
CA LEU A 108 6.34 1.68 9.71
C LEU A 108 5.43 1.84 8.48
N TRP A 109 5.42 3.02 7.85
CA TRP A 109 4.61 3.28 6.66
C TRP A 109 5.19 2.71 5.37
N GLU A 110 6.51 2.49 5.29
CA GLU A 110 7.19 2.08 4.04
C GLU A 110 6.57 0.82 3.39
N PRO A 111 6.39 -0.31 4.09
CA PRO A 111 5.77 -1.48 3.45
C PRO A 111 4.31 -1.22 3.06
N SER A 112 3.60 -0.36 3.81
CA SER A 112 2.19 -0.01 3.57
C SER A 112 1.96 0.99 2.43
N ARG A 113 2.99 1.50 1.79
CA ARG A 113 2.90 2.30 0.56
C ARG A 113 2.76 1.46 -0.70
N TRP A 114 2.82 0.14 -0.55
CA TRP A 114 2.60 -0.87 -1.59
C TRP A 114 3.55 -0.80 -2.79
N ALA A 115 4.75 -0.27 -2.62
CA ALA A 115 5.78 -0.30 -3.67
C ALA A 115 6.12 -1.75 -4.07
N GLY A 116 6.14 -2.68 -3.13
CA GLY A 116 6.31 -4.12 -3.39
C GLY A 116 5.18 -4.70 -4.24
N PRO A 117 3.91 -4.63 -3.80
CA PRO A 117 2.75 -5.03 -4.59
C PRO A 117 2.72 -4.47 -6.01
N VAL A 118 3.05 -3.18 -6.21
CA VAL A 118 3.18 -2.58 -7.55
C VAL A 118 4.20 -3.33 -8.41
N ARG A 119 5.37 -3.68 -7.86
CA ARG A 119 6.39 -4.44 -8.58
C ARG A 119 5.93 -5.85 -8.94
N LEU A 120 5.20 -6.50 -8.04
CA LEU A 120 4.61 -7.81 -8.28
C LEU A 120 3.54 -7.77 -9.39
N ALA A 121 2.64 -6.78 -9.35
CA ALA A 121 1.64 -6.56 -10.39
C ALA A 121 2.28 -6.28 -11.76
N GLN A 122 3.30 -5.41 -11.81
CA GLN A 122 4.06 -5.13 -13.02
C GLN A 122 4.75 -6.39 -13.58
N ALA A 123 5.30 -7.25 -12.72
CA ALA A 123 5.91 -8.51 -13.16
C ALA A 123 4.86 -9.49 -13.70
N CYS A 124 3.69 -9.53 -13.10
CA CYS A 124 2.57 -10.30 -13.63
C CYS A 124 2.18 -9.80 -15.03
N TRP A 125 1.98 -8.51 -15.18
CA TRP A 125 1.58 -7.91 -16.44
C TRP A 125 2.67 -8.02 -17.53
N LEU A 126 3.90 -7.57 -17.24
CA LEU A 126 4.95 -7.46 -18.28
C LEU A 126 5.61 -8.80 -18.60
N LEU A 127 5.83 -9.65 -17.60
CA LEU A 127 6.58 -10.90 -17.73
C LEU A 127 5.66 -12.13 -17.82
N GLY A 128 4.34 -11.96 -17.65
CA GLY A 128 3.41 -13.08 -17.57
C GLY A 128 3.60 -13.93 -16.29
N ASN A 129 4.23 -13.38 -15.26
CA ASN A 129 4.50 -14.09 -14.02
C ASN A 129 3.26 -14.15 -13.12
N ARG A 130 2.40 -15.14 -13.35
CA ARG A 130 1.14 -15.34 -12.60
C ARG A 130 1.36 -15.40 -11.09
N ARG A 131 2.42 -16.07 -10.63
CA ARG A 131 2.73 -16.18 -9.21
C ARG A 131 2.99 -14.82 -8.55
N SER A 132 3.61 -13.89 -9.26
CA SER A 132 3.75 -12.51 -8.78
C SER A 132 2.40 -11.82 -8.61
N GLY A 133 1.44 -12.06 -9.51
CA GLY A 133 0.08 -11.54 -9.37
C GLY A 133 -0.63 -12.12 -8.14
N GLU A 134 -0.53 -13.41 -7.91
CA GLU A 134 -1.08 -14.08 -6.73
C GLU A 134 -0.49 -13.49 -5.44
N HIS A 135 0.84 -13.36 -5.35
CA HIS A 135 1.49 -12.71 -4.19
C HIS A 135 1.05 -11.24 -4.00
N CYS A 136 0.82 -10.51 -5.09
CA CYS A 136 0.33 -9.14 -5.00
C CYS A 136 -1.04 -9.10 -4.33
N LEU A 137 -1.97 -9.95 -4.74
CA LEU A 137 -3.31 -10.04 -4.18
C LEU A 137 -3.28 -10.48 -2.72
N ASP A 138 -2.51 -11.52 -2.39
CA ASP A 138 -2.35 -12.01 -1.03
C ASP A 138 -1.89 -10.88 -0.08
N TRP A 139 -0.93 -10.06 -0.52
CA TRP A 139 -0.43 -8.94 0.30
C TRP A 139 -1.46 -7.83 0.47
N LEU A 140 -2.24 -7.52 -0.57
CA LEU A 140 -3.30 -6.52 -0.47
C LEU A 140 -4.44 -6.98 0.44
N GLU A 141 -4.86 -8.24 0.31
CA GLU A 141 -5.91 -8.83 1.14
C GLU A 141 -5.48 -8.88 2.61
N ASP A 142 -4.25 -9.33 2.86
CA ASP A 142 -3.68 -9.35 4.21
C ASP A 142 -3.58 -7.93 4.80
N TRP A 143 -3.14 -6.95 4.00
CA TRP A 143 -3.10 -5.55 4.46
C TRP A 143 -4.49 -5.04 4.85
N VAL A 144 -5.50 -5.27 4.01
CA VAL A 144 -6.89 -4.84 4.26
C VAL A 144 -7.44 -5.50 5.53
N ALA A 145 -7.17 -6.78 5.73
CA ALA A 145 -7.62 -7.52 6.91
C ALA A 145 -6.99 -6.98 8.20
N ASN A 146 -5.71 -6.59 8.15
CA ASN A 146 -4.96 -6.14 9.32
C ASN A 146 -5.07 -4.62 9.59
N ASN A 147 -5.60 -3.84 8.66
CA ASN A 147 -5.66 -2.38 8.75
C ASN A 147 -7.07 -1.84 8.45
N PRO A 148 -8.07 -2.14 9.28
CA PRO A 148 -9.43 -1.68 9.05
C PRO A 148 -9.48 -0.13 9.01
N PRO A 149 -10.38 0.45 8.19
CA PRO A 149 -10.46 1.88 7.98
C PRO A 149 -10.49 2.69 9.27
N TYR A 150 -9.70 3.76 9.31
CA TYR A 150 -9.60 4.71 10.43
C TYR A 150 -9.08 4.11 11.75
N THR A 151 -8.50 2.90 11.71
CA THR A 151 -7.92 2.22 12.86
C THR A 151 -6.42 2.03 12.67
N GLY A 152 -5.64 2.34 13.69
CA GLY A 152 -4.18 2.15 13.68
C GLY A 152 -3.39 3.27 12.97
N TRP A 153 -2.08 3.06 12.91
CA TRP A 153 -1.09 4.06 12.50
C TRP A 153 -1.12 4.39 11.01
N HIS A 154 -1.56 3.45 10.16
CA HIS A 154 -1.58 3.62 8.70
C HIS A 154 -2.67 4.58 8.21
N TRP A 155 -3.60 4.97 9.09
CA TRP A 155 -4.66 5.92 8.80
C TRP A 155 -4.45 7.29 9.45
N THR A 156 -3.30 7.52 10.08
CA THR A 156 -2.99 8.80 10.75
C THR A 156 -2.58 9.92 9.80
N SER A 157 -2.30 9.62 8.53
CA SER A 157 -1.87 10.57 7.52
C SER A 157 -2.67 10.41 6.22
N ALA A 158 -3.27 11.51 5.75
CA ALA A 158 -3.94 11.56 4.45
C ALA A 158 -2.96 11.36 3.29
N LEU A 159 -1.70 11.79 3.44
CA LEU A 159 -0.66 11.57 2.44
C LEU A 159 -0.43 10.07 2.20
N GLU A 160 -0.33 9.28 3.26
CA GLU A 160 -0.11 7.84 3.15
C GLU A 160 -1.32 7.13 2.50
N SER A 161 -2.54 7.63 2.75
CA SER A 161 -3.73 7.14 2.04
C SER A 161 -3.67 7.48 0.55
N GLY A 162 -3.22 8.69 0.20
CA GLY A 162 -2.98 9.10 -1.18
C GLY A 162 -1.92 8.24 -1.88
N MET A 163 -0.81 7.93 -1.20
CA MET A 163 0.24 7.05 -1.73
C MET A 163 -0.30 5.65 -2.06
N ARG A 164 -1.12 5.07 -1.18
CA ARG A 164 -1.77 3.78 -1.43
C ARG A 164 -2.75 3.85 -2.61
N LEU A 165 -3.51 4.92 -2.72
CA LEU A 165 -4.43 5.10 -3.84
C LEU A 165 -3.68 5.15 -5.18
N ILE A 166 -2.57 5.89 -5.25
CA ILE A 166 -1.69 5.92 -6.43
C ILE A 166 -1.13 4.52 -6.72
N ALA A 167 -0.63 3.82 -5.71
CA ALA A 167 -0.14 2.45 -5.89
C ALA A 167 -1.23 1.51 -6.41
N PHE A 168 -2.44 1.61 -5.86
CA PHE A 168 -3.59 0.81 -6.29
C PHE A 168 -3.93 1.03 -7.77
N THR A 169 -3.88 2.26 -8.27
CA THR A 169 -4.13 2.53 -9.70
C THR A 169 -3.12 1.85 -10.63
N TRP A 170 -1.88 1.64 -10.15
CA TRP A 170 -0.86 0.90 -10.90
C TRP A 170 -0.99 -0.62 -10.79
N ILE A 171 -1.67 -1.12 -9.75
CA ILE A 171 -1.91 -2.55 -9.54
C ILE A 171 -3.12 -3.00 -10.35
N ASP A 172 -4.16 -2.14 -10.44
CA ASP A 172 -5.43 -2.42 -11.11
C ASP A 172 -5.35 -2.27 -12.64
N ALA A 173 -4.35 -1.54 -13.16
CA ALA A 173 -4.17 -1.30 -14.60
C ALA A 173 -3.65 -2.53 -15.36
#